data_e798f81146c104afcf2eb216e0df1f4b
#
_entry.id   e798f81146c104afcf2eb216e0df1f4b
#
_cell.length_a   1.000
_cell.length_b   1.000
_cell.length_c   1.000
_cell.angle_alpha   90.00
_cell.angle_beta   90.00
_cell.angle_gamma   90.00
#
_symmetry.space_group_name_H-M   'P 1'
#
loop_
_entity.id
_entity.type
_entity.pdbx_description
1 polymer ?
#
loop_
_entity_poly.entity_id
_entity_poly.type
_entity_poly.pdbx_seq_one_letter_code
_entity_poly.pdbx_strand_id
1 'polypeptide(L)'
;MKIVIVEDDPGIRKELKQLLENAFYEAEIIEEFKDTAEQICSMIPAPDLVLLDWNLPGESGFDICTKLKEHSDIPIIFLTSRTDSMDELTGILKGADDYITKPFNPPILLARIGVVLKRTIDKNAEKS
;
A
#
# COMPACT_ATOMS: atom_id res chain seq x y z
N MET A 1 -12.63 6.53 2.45
CA MET A 1 -11.19 6.60 2.16
C MET A 1 -10.83 5.64 1.04
N LYS A 2 -9.93 6.04 0.19
CA LYS A 2 -9.52 5.31 -1.01
C LYS A 2 -8.17 4.62 -0.78
N ILE A 3 -8.14 3.31 -1.03
CA ILE A 3 -6.93 2.50 -0.90
C ILE A 3 -6.60 1.90 -2.27
N VAL A 4 -5.36 2.11 -2.71
CA VAL A 4 -4.87 1.55 -3.98
C VAL A 4 -4.19 0.22 -3.69
N ILE A 5 -4.50 -0.77 -4.49
CA ILE A 5 -3.91 -2.11 -4.41
C ILE A 5 -2.96 -2.31 -5.58
N VAL A 6 -1.68 -2.55 -5.28
CA VAL A 6 -0.65 -2.84 -6.28
C VAL A 6 -0.16 -4.26 -6.03
N GLU A 7 -0.82 -5.23 -6.65
CA GLU A 7 -0.58 -6.66 -6.48
C GLU A 7 -0.83 -7.37 -7.81
N ASP A 8 0.07 -8.24 -8.22
CA ASP A 8 -0.05 -8.94 -9.51
C ASP A 8 -0.86 -10.24 -9.46
N ASP A 9 -1.02 -10.85 -8.29
CA ASP A 9 -1.81 -12.08 -8.15
C ASP A 9 -3.31 -11.76 -8.21
N PRO A 10 -4.04 -12.26 -9.22
CA PRO A 10 -5.48 -11.96 -9.35
C PRO A 10 -6.32 -12.42 -8.17
N GLY A 11 -5.97 -13.55 -7.56
CA GLY A 11 -6.68 -14.08 -6.39
C GLY A 11 -6.52 -13.18 -5.19
N ILE A 12 -5.30 -12.75 -4.92
CA ILE A 12 -4.99 -11.86 -3.80
C ILE A 12 -5.64 -10.49 -4.03
N ARG A 13 -5.56 -9.96 -5.24
CA ARG A 13 -6.23 -8.69 -5.59
C ARG A 13 -7.73 -8.71 -5.30
N LYS A 14 -8.37 -9.78 -5.74
CA LYS A 14 -9.81 -9.94 -5.54
C LYS A 14 -10.16 -10.03 -4.06
N GLU A 15 -9.38 -10.81 -3.32
CA GLU A 15 -9.58 -10.98 -1.88
C GLU A 15 -9.39 -9.64 -1.14
N LEU A 16 -8.33 -8.92 -1.44
CA LEU A 16 -8.06 -7.61 -0.84
C LEU A 16 -9.15 -6.61 -1.17
N LYS A 17 -9.56 -6.55 -2.43
CA LYS A 17 -10.61 -5.62 -2.84
C LYS A 17 -11.91 -5.87 -2.09
N GLN A 18 -12.33 -7.13 -2.02
CA GLN A 18 -13.55 -7.49 -1.30
C GLN A 18 -13.45 -7.17 0.19
N LEU A 19 -12.31 -7.48 0.80
CA LEU A 19 -12.06 -7.21 2.20
C LEU A 19 -12.15 -5.71 2.52
N LEU A 20 -11.53 -4.89 1.68
CA LEU A 20 -11.53 -3.44 1.86
C LEU A 20 -12.92 -2.84 1.65
N GLU A 21 -13.63 -3.28 0.61
CA GLU A 21 -14.97 -2.81 0.33
C GLU A 21 -15.95 -3.20 1.45
N ASN A 22 -15.80 -4.38 2.02
CA ASN A 22 -16.61 -4.82 3.16
C ASN A 22 -16.34 -3.97 4.41
N ALA A 23 -15.17 -3.36 4.50
CA ALA A 23 -14.81 -2.46 5.59
C ALA A 23 -15.09 -0.98 5.26
N PHE A 24 -15.85 -0.74 4.19
CA PHE A 24 -16.29 0.58 3.73
C PHE A 24 -15.18 1.48 3.19
N TYR A 25 -14.10 0.89 2.71
CA TYR A 25 -13.08 1.62 1.95
C TYR A 25 -13.38 1.51 0.45
N GLU A 26 -12.97 2.51 -0.31
CA GLU A 26 -12.90 2.40 -1.75
C GLU A 26 -11.60 1.68 -2.10
N ALA A 27 -11.67 0.68 -2.96
CA ALA A 27 -10.49 -0.06 -3.39
C ALA A 27 -10.29 0.13 -4.89
N GLU A 28 -9.09 0.60 -5.26
CA GLU A 28 -8.74 0.77 -6.67
C GLU A 28 -7.51 -0.10 -6.97
N ILE A 29 -7.57 -0.84 -8.07
CA ILE A 29 -6.54 -1.79 -8.46
C ILE A 29 -5.70 -1.20 -9.59
N ILE A 30 -4.37 -1.28 -9.46
CA ILE A 30 -3.46 -1.00 -10.57
C ILE A 30 -3.33 -2.29 -11.37
N GLU A 31 -3.72 -2.26 -12.62
CA GLU A 31 -3.71 -3.42 -13.50
C GLU A 31 -2.45 -3.52 -14.36
N GLU A 32 -1.84 -2.39 -14.68
CA GLU A 32 -0.63 -2.33 -15.49
C GLU A 32 0.52 -1.77 -14.66
N PHE A 33 1.58 -2.58 -14.49
CA PHE A 33 2.73 -2.22 -13.67
C PHE A 33 3.79 -1.50 -14.51
N LYS A 34 3.44 -0.30 -14.93
CA LYS A 34 4.31 0.58 -15.68
C LYS A 34 4.06 2.00 -15.21
N ASP A 35 5.11 2.71 -14.84
CA ASP A 35 4.99 4.07 -14.31
C ASP A 35 3.96 4.11 -13.17
N THR A 36 4.01 3.11 -12.32
CA THR A 36 2.99 2.90 -11.26
C THR A 36 2.91 4.10 -10.31
N ALA A 37 4.04 4.63 -9.89
CA ALA A 37 4.05 5.81 -9.01
C ALA A 37 3.35 7.00 -9.66
N GLU A 38 3.58 7.23 -10.95
CA GLU A 38 2.92 8.30 -11.69
C GLU A 38 1.43 8.09 -11.81
N GLN A 39 1.00 6.84 -12.05
CA GLN A 39 -0.42 6.51 -12.09
C GLN A 39 -1.09 6.86 -10.77
N ILE A 40 -0.46 6.50 -9.65
CA ILE A 40 -1.00 6.74 -8.32
C ILE A 40 -1.04 8.25 -8.01
N CYS A 41 0.04 8.96 -8.30
CA CYS A 41 0.12 10.39 -8.06
C CYS A 41 -0.86 11.20 -8.90
N SER A 42 -1.30 10.65 -10.04
CA SER A 42 -2.24 11.31 -10.95
C SER A 42 -3.71 11.07 -10.61
N MET A 43 -3.99 10.20 -9.64
CA MET A 43 -5.37 9.90 -9.26
C MET A 43 -6.08 11.08 -8.60
N ILE A 44 -7.33 11.29 -8.97
CA ILE A 44 -8.18 12.34 -8.41
C ILE A 44 -9.52 11.70 -7.98
N PRO A 45 -9.84 11.71 -6.69
CA PRO A 45 -9.04 12.20 -5.57
C PRO A 45 -7.81 11.32 -5.33
N ALA A 46 -6.81 11.90 -4.66
CA ALA A 46 -5.60 11.17 -4.31
C ALA A 46 -5.91 10.03 -3.34
N PRO A 47 -5.20 8.90 -3.44
CA PRO A 47 -5.42 7.80 -2.49
C PRO A 47 -5.00 8.18 -1.07
N ASP A 48 -5.65 7.55 -0.11
CA ASP A 48 -5.32 7.73 1.31
C ASP A 48 -4.26 6.74 1.78
N LEU A 49 -4.08 5.64 1.06
CA LEU A 49 -3.12 4.60 1.40
C LEU A 49 -2.85 3.72 0.18
N VAL A 50 -1.65 3.16 0.10
CA VAL A 50 -1.25 2.21 -0.95
C VAL A 50 -0.83 0.90 -0.30
N LEU A 51 -1.45 -0.21 -0.73
CA LEU A 51 -0.99 -1.56 -0.43
C LEU A 51 -0.11 -1.99 -1.61
N LEU A 52 1.16 -2.22 -1.35
CA LEU A 52 2.16 -2.39 -2.39
C LEU A 52 2.89 -3.72 -2.23
N ASP A 53 2.73 -4.61 -3.21
CA ASP A 53 3.47 -5.87 -3.23
C ASP A 53 4.95 -5.59 -3.43
N TRP A 54 5.78 -6.28 -2.65
CA TRP A 54 7.23 -6.19 -2.76
C TRP A 54 7.73 -6.72 -4.10
N ASN A 55 7.17 -7.85 -4.54
CA ASN A 55 7.61 -8.54 -5.77
C ASN A 55 6.59 -8.37 -6.89
N LEU A 56 6.85 -7.46 -7.83
CA LEU A 56 6.00 -7.20 -8.99
C LEU A 56 6.75 -7.50 -10.28
N PRO A 57 6.03 -7.90 -11.35
CA PRO A 57 6.67 -8.05 -12.66
C PRO A 57 6.95 -6.67 -13.26
N GLY A 58 8.14 -6.48 -13.79
CA GLY A 58 8.51 -5.26 -14.52
C GLY A 58 8.95 -4.10 -13.66
N GLU A 59 8.35 -3.90 -12.48
CA GLU A 59 8.76 -2.85 -11.54
C GLU A 59 8.96 -3.45 -10.15
N SER A 60 9.95 -2.95 -9.42
CA SER A 60 10.16 -3.33 -8.03
C SER A 60 9.24 -2.52 -7.13
N GLY A 61 8.57 -3.19 -6.16
CA GLY A 61 7.78 -2.48 -5.16
C GLY A 61 8.61 -1.45 -4.40
N PHE A 62 9.86 -1.78 -4.17
CA PHE A 62 10.83 -0.88 -3.55
C PHE A 62 11.01 0.42 -4.34
N ASP A 63 11.19 0.32 -5.66
CA ASP A 63 11.36 1.49 -6.53
C ASP A 63 10.10 2.33 -6.59
N ILE A 64 8.95 1.69 -6.64
CA ILE A 64 7.65 2.37 -6.61
C ILE A 64 7.51 3.18 -5.31
N CYS A 65 7.85 2.57 -4.19
CA CYS A 65 7.80 3.23 -2.89
C CYS A 65 8.70 4.46 -2.86
N THR A 66 9.94 4.33 -3.34
CA THR A 66 10.89 5.43 -3.39
C THR A 66 10.35 6.60 -4.20
N LYS A 67 9.82 6.32 -5.38
CA LYS A 67 9.25 7.35 -6.26
C LYS A 67 8.02 8.02 -5.62
N LEU A 68 7.14 7.23 -4.99
CA LEU A 68 5.97 7.76 -4.32
C LEU A 68 6.36 8.71 -3.19
N LYS A 69 7.35 8.34 -2.39
CA LYS A 69 7.80 9.16 -1.26
C LYS A 69 8.52 10.43 -1.70
N GLU A 70 9.07 10.47 -2.90
CA GLU A 70 9.68 11.68 -3.47
C GLU A 70 8.63 12.71 -3.87
N HIS A 71 7.42 12.27 -4.24
CA HIS A 71 6.39 13.14 -4.82
C HIS A 71 5.13 13.28 -3.96
N SER A 72 5.01 12.51 -2.89
CA SER A 72 3.78 12.42 -2.12
C SER A 72 4.05 11.91 -0.71
N ASP A 73 3.15 12.25 0.21
CA ASP A 73 3.16 11.75 1.59
C ASP A 73 2.16 10.61 1.80
N ILE A 74 1.65 10.02 0.71
CA ILE A 74 0.69 8.92 0.80
C ILE A 74 1.32 7.75 1.56
N PRO A 75 0.68 7.26 2.63
CA PRO A 75 1.23 6.14 3.40
C PRO A 75 1.23 4.85 2.58
N ILE A 76 2.27 4.04 2.79
CA ILE A 76 2.50 2.80 2.06
C ILE A 76 2.64 1.64 3.04
N ILE A 77 1.89 0.57 2.80
CA ILE A 77 2.04 -0.69 3.51
C ILE A 77 2.50 -1.74 2.51
N PHE A 78 3.65 -2.35 2.76
CA PHE A 78 4.16 -3.41 1.90
C PHE A 78 3.46 -4.74 2.17
N LEU A 79 3.22 -5.49 1.10
CA LEU A 79 2.81 -6.89 1.17
C LEU A 79 4.04 -7.71 0.80
N THR A 80 4.47 -8.62 1.66
CA THR A 80 5.69 -9.38 1.46
C THR A 80 5.54 -10.82 1.92
N SER A 81 6.33 -11.73 1.35
CA SER A 81 6.34 -13.13 1.79
C SER A 81 7.15 -13.28 3.07
N ARG A 82 6.88 -14.34 3.83
CA ARG A 82 7.57 -14.60 5.09
C ARG A 82 9.07 -14.89 4.94
N THR A 83 9.50 -15.20 3.73
CA THR A 83 10.90 -15.52 3.46
C THR A 83 11.77 -14.30 3.21
N ASP A 84 11.17 -13.12 3.13
CA ASP A 84 11.86 -11.88 2.72
C ASP A 84 12.13 -10.94 3.89
N SER A 85 12.65 -11.45 5.02
CA SER A 85 12.90 -10.64 6.21
C SER A 85 13.88 -9.47 5.99
N MET A 86 14.86 -9.65 5.12
CA MET A 86 15.79 -8.58 4.75
C MET A 86 15.09 -7.51 3.93
N ASP A 87 14.15 -7.91 3.09
CA ASP A 87 13.35 -6.99 2.30
C ASP A 87 12.43 -6.16 3.17
N GLU A 88 11.86 -6.76 4.21
CA GLU A 88 11.02 -6.05 5.18
C GLU A 88 11.80 -4.91 5.83
N LEU A 89 13.00 -5.19 6.30
CA LEU A 89 13.86 -4.18 6.92
C LEU A 89 14.21 -3.08 5.94
N THR A 90 14.56 -3.44 4.71
CA THR A 90 14.88 -2.48 3.66
C THR A 90 13.68 -1.59 3.33
N GLY A 91 12.48 -2.19 3.24
CA GLY A 91 11.25 -1.45 3.00
C GLY A 91 10.96 -0.41 4.07
N ILE A 92 11.13 -0.77 5.34
CA ILE A 92 10.95 0.15 6.47
C ILE A 92 11.94 1.30 6.37
N LEU A 93 13.21 0.99 6.07
CA LEU A 93 14.26 2.01 5.94
C LEU A 93 14.03 2.96 4.76
N LYS A 94 13.22 2.55 3.78
CA LYS A 94 12.90 3.38 2.61
C LYS A 94 11.63 4.22 2.78
N GLY A 95 11.06 4.21 3.97
CA GLY A 95 9.95 5.09 4.28
C GLY A 95 8.57 4.45 4.21
N ALA A 96 8.47 3.13 4.16
CA ALA A 96 7.20 2.46 4.28
C ALA A 96 6.64 2.67 5.69
N ASP A 97 5.33 2.78 5.79
CA ASP A 97 4.66 3.02 7.07
C ASP A 97 4.43 1.73 7.86
N ASP A 98 4.32 0.62 7.15
CA ASP A 98 4.18 -0.70 7.77
C ASP A 98 4.40 -1.78 6.71
N TYR A 99 4.37 -3.03 7.13
CA TYR A 99 4.39 -4.17 6.22
C TYR A 99 3.47 -5.26 6.74
N ILE A 100 3.00 -6.11 5.83
CA ILE A 100 2.11 -7.23 6.15
C ILE A 100 2.64 -8.45 5.41
N THR A 101 2.80 -9.56 6.13
CA THR A 101 3.31 -10.80 5.52
C THR A 101 2.19 -11.61 4.89
N LYS A 102 2.51 -12.27 3.79
CA LYS A 102 1.60 -13.21 3.11
C LYS A 102 1.89 -14.65 3.60
N PRO A 103 0.87 -15.45 3.82
CA PRO A 103 -0.55 -15.13 3.77
C PRO A 103 -0.96 -14.22 4.91
N PHE A 104 -1.79 -13.23 4.62
CA PHE A 104 -2.20 -12.26 5.63
C PHE A 104 -3.45 -12.72 6.38
N ASN A 105 -3.57 -12.24 7.61
CA ASN A 105 -4.76 -12.43 8.44
C ASN A 105 -5.69 -11.22 8.24
N PRO A 106 -6.91 -11.40 7.71
CA PRO A 106 -7.79 -10.27 7.40
C PRO A 106 -8.03 -9.28 8.56
N PRO A 107 -8.36 -9.71 9.78
CA PRO A 107 -8.52 -8.76 10.89
C PRO A 107 -7.25 -7.98 11.21
N ILE A 108 -6.09 -8.62 11.13
CA ILE A 108 -4.81 -7.95 11.38
C ILE A 108 -4.52 -6.93 10.29
N LEU A 109 -4.76 -7.30 9.03
CA LEU A 109 -4.59 -6.40 7.90
C LEU A 109 -5.42 -5.13 8.09
N LEU A 110 -6.70 -5.28 8.38
CA LEU A 110 -7.61 -4.15 8.59
C LEU A 110 -7.18 -3.29 9.78
N ALA A 111 -6.72 -3.92 10.86
CA ALA A 111 -6.25 -3.20 12.04
C ALA A 111 -5.02 -2.34 11.72
N ARG A 112 -4.06 -2.89 10.98
CA ARG A 112 -2.86 -2.15 10.58
C ARG A 112 -3.18 -0.99 9.65
N ILE A 113 -4.08 -1.20 8.70
CA ILE A 113 -4.56 -0.14 7.81
C ILE A 113 -5.19 0.99 8.63
N GLY A 114 -6.05 0.65 9.57
CA GLY A 114 -6.70 1.63 10.43
C GLY A 114 -5.71 2.46 11.26
N VAL A 115 -4.68 1.80 11.80
CA VAL A 115 -3.64 2.49 12.58
C VAL A 115 -2.85 3.48 11.70
N VAL A 116 -2.46 3.05 10.50
CA VAL A 116 -1.71 3.91 9.58
C VAL A 116 -2.54 5.11 9.14
N LEU A 117 -3.81 4.88 8.79
CA LEU A 117 -4.71 5.96 8.39
C LEU A 117 -4.93 6.96 9.53
N LYS A 118 -5.08 6.47 10.75
CA LYS A 118 -5.24 7.32 11.92
C LYS A 118 -4.01 8.20 12.16
N ARG A 119 -2.81 7.64 12.03
CA ARG A 119 -1.57 8.42 12.18
C ARG A 119 -1.51 9.56 11.17
N THR A 120 -1.92 9.31 9.93
CA THR A 120 -1.92 10.32 8.88
C THR A 120 -2.90 11.44 9.18
N ILE A 121 -4.11 11.09 9.64
CA ILE A 121 -5.12 12.08 10.01
C ILE A 121 -4.64 12.93 11.18
N ASP A 122 -4.10 12.32 12.23
CA ASP A 122 -3.58 13.01 13.41
C ASP A 122 -2.43 13.95 13.03
N LYS A 123 -1.53 13.51 12.16
CA LYS A 123 -0.41 14.31 11.68
C LYS A 123 -0.89 15.53 10.91
N ASN A 124 -1.90 15.36 10.05
CA ASN A 124 -2.47 16.46 9.28
C ASN A 124 -3.21 17.45 10.20
N ALA A 125 -3.90 16.97 11.23
CA ALA A 125 -4.56 17.81 12.22
C ALA A 125 -3.55 18.67 12.99
N GLU A 126 -2.39 18.11 13.33
CA GLU A 126 -1.33 18.85 14.03
C GLU A 126 -0.72 19.96 13.17
N LYS A 127 -0.74 19.81 11.85
CA LYS A 127 -0.21 20.79 10.90
C LYS A 127 -1.16 21.93 10.63
N SER A 128 -2.41 21.78 10.98
CA SER A 128 -3.41 22.83 10.78
C SER A 128 -3.58 23.70 12.02
#